data_cc9bfea29fdc47c026089c3c06d78c56
#
_entry.id   cc9bfea29fdc47c026089c3c06d78c56
#
_cell.length_a   1.000
_cell.length_b   1.000
_cell.length_c   1.000
_cell.angle_alpha   90.00
_cell.angle_beta   90.00
_cell.angle_gamma   90.00
#
_symmetry.space_group_name_H-M   'P 1'
#
loop_
_entity.id
_entity.type
_entity.pdbx_description
1 polymer ?
#
loop_
_entity_poly.entity_id
_entity_poly.type
_entity_poly.pdbx_seq_one_letter_code
_entity_poly.pdbx_strand_id
1 'polypeptide(L)'
;MTRVKRGTMTHKRHKSILALAKGYRRMNGNVYSRAKNAIMKAGQNAYIGRKAKKRNFRRLWNVRINNAVRPLGLNYSTFIHSLYTKRVTLNRKVLSNIAISHPAVFAEVVKFVK
;
A
#
# COMPACT_ATOMS: atom_id res chain seq x y z
N MET A 1 4.74 -44.00 -35.21
CA MET A 1 4.25 -42.87 -34.36
C MET A 1 5.31 -42.60 -33.27
N THR A 2 5.71 -41.33 -33.14
CA THR A 2 6.63 -40.87 -32.08
C THR A 2 5.92 -40.86 -30.74
N ARG A 3 6.47 -41.53 -29.72
CA ARG A 3 5.89 -41.54 -28.38
C ARG A 3 6.14 -40.21 -27.69
N VAL A 4 5.11 -39.50 -27.33
CA VAL A 4 5.19 -38.23 -26.58
C VAL A 4 5.36 -38.54 -25.07
N LYS A 5 6.51 -38.12 -24.49
CA LYS A 5 6.80 -38.25 -23.05
C LYS A 5 6.40 -36.98 -22.31
N ARG A 6 5.36 -37.07 -21.48
CA ARG A 6 4.81 -35.91 -20.72
C ARG A 6 5.58 -35.59 -19.42
N GLY A 7 6.38 -36.51 -18.92
CA GLY A 7 7.07 -36.40 -17.63
C GLY A 7 7.99 -35.19 -17.52
N THR A 8 8.74 -34.85 -18.57
CA THR A 8 9.67 -33.72 -18.60
C THR A 8 8.95 -32.38 -18.41
N MET A 9 7.82 -32.17 -19.12
CA MET A 9 7.04 -30.93 -19.02
C MET A 9 6.39 -30.78 -17.64
N THR A 10 5.87 -31.88 -17.08
CA THR A 10 5.30 -31.90 -15.73
C THR A 10 6.36 -31.58 -14.70
N HIS A 11 7.54 -32.16 -14.80
CA HIS A 11 8.67 -31.89 -13.90
C HIS A 11 9.13 -30.43 -13.94
N LYS A 12 9.28 -29.85 -15.13
CA LYS A 12 9.60 -28.42 -15.30
C LYS A 12 8.58 -27.53 -14.63
N ARG A 13 7.28 -27.78 -14.85
CA ARG A 13 6.18 -27.04 -14.20
C ARG A 13 6.24 -27.14 -12.67
N HIS A 14 6.44 -28.35 -12.13
CA HIS A 14 6.56 -28.57 -10.68
C HIS A 14 7.76 -27.80 -10.10
N LYS A 15 8.94 -27.89 -10.75
CA LYS A 15 10.12 -27.13 -10.32
C LYS A 15 9.90 -25.62 -10.32
N SER A 16 9.24 -25.07 -11.34
CA SER A 16 8.93 -23.65 -11.42
C SER A 16 8.05 -23.20 -10.24
N ILE A 17 6.99 -23.94 -9.93
CA ILE A 17 6.11 -23.64 -8.79
C ILE A 17 6.85 -23.77 -7.46
N LEU A 18 7.61 -24.85 -7.25
CA LEU A 18 8.37 -25.04 -6.01
C LEU A 18 9.46 -23.98 -5.82
N ALA A 19 10.03 -23.45 -6.91
CA ALA A 19 10.98 -22.34 -6.84
C ALA A 19 10.36 -21.06 -6.27
N LEU A 20 9.08 -20.76 -6.60
CA LEU A 20 8.34 -19.63 -6.03
C LEU A 20 7.97 -19.84 -4.56
N ALA A 21 7.91 -21.10 -4.11
CA ALA A 21 7.60 -21.48 -2.72
C ALA A 21 8.84 -21.56 -1.81
N LYS A 22 10.02 -21.19 -2.30
CA LYS A 22 11.24 -21.20 -1.46
C LYS A 22 11.05 -20.31 -0.23
N GLY A 23 11.45 -20.84 0.93
CA GLY A 23 11.29 -20.17 2.22
C GLY A 23 9.92 -20.37 2.89
N TYR A 24 8.98 -21.04 2.26
CA TYR A 24 7.69 -21.36 2.89
C TYR A 24 7.87 -22.48 3.91
N ARG A 25 7.17 -22.36 5.03
CA ARG A 25 7.30 -23.30 6.15
C ARG A 25 6.54 -24.60 5.90
N ARG A 26 7.04 -25.69 6.50
CA ARG A 26 6.46 -27.03 6.43
C ARG A 26 6.33 -27.52 4.97
N MET A 27 5.32 -28.33 4.70
CA MET A 27 5.06 -28.91 3.38
C MET A 27 4.67 -27.91 2.28
N ASN A 28 4.46 -26.63 2.63
CA ASN A 28 4.13 -25.60 1.64
C ASN A 28 5.34 -25.24 0.75
N GLY A 29 6.56 -25.62 1.13
CA GLY A 29 7.77 -25.36 0.34
C GLY A 29 8.22 -26.53 -0.54
N ASN A 30 7.76 -27.77 -0.28
CA ASN A 30 8.27 -28.97 -0.94
C ASN A 30 7.20 -29.87 -1.58
N VAL A 31 5.94 -29.81 -1.12
CA VAL A 31 4.84 -30.56 -1.71
C VAL A 31 4.10 -29.69 -2.73
N TYR A 32 4.13 -30.08 -4.01
CA TYR A 32 3.61 -29.29 -5.14
C TYR A 32 2.17 -28.78 -4.94
N SER A 33 1.23 -29.64 -4.54
CA SER A 33 -0.18 -29.26 -4.35
C SER A 33 -0.34 -28.19 -3.27
N ARG A 34 0.36 -28.35 -2.13
CA ARG A 34 0.34 -27.39 -1.02
C ARG A 34 1.07 -26.08 -1.40
N ALA A 35 2.23 -26.18 -2.04
CA ALA A 35 2.99 -25.05 -2.53
C ALA A 35 2.16 -24.19 -3.51
N LYS A 36 1.49 -24.82 -4.47
CA LYS A 36 0.62 -24.14 -5.43
C LYS A 36 -0.48 -23.32 -4.73
N ASN A 37 -1.19 -23.93 -3.79
CA ASN A 37 -2.25 -23.25 -3.04
C ASN A 37 -1.70 -22.11 -2.18
N ALA A 38 -0.57 -22.32 -1.52
CA ALA A 38 0.09 -21.30 -0.71
C ALA A 38 0.53 -20.09 -1.55
N ILE A 39 1.10 -20.31 -2.74
CA ILE A 39 1.51 -19.24 -3.67
C ILE A 39 0.30 -18.45 -4.17
N MET A 40 -0.78 -19.13 -4.56
CA MET A 40 -2.01 -18.45 -5.00
C MET A 40 -2.58 -17.57 -3.90
N LYS A 41 -2.63 -18.09 -2.66
CA LYS A 41 -3.10 -17.32 -1.50
C LYS A 41 -2.19 -16.13 -1.19
N ALA A 42 -0.87 -16.33 -1.25
CA ALA A 42 0.09 -15.25 -1.09
C ALA A 42 -0.09 -14.14 -2.14
N GLY A 43 -0.33 -14.51 -3.40
CA GLY A 43 -0.63 -13.58 -4.48
C GLY A 43 -1.89 -12.75 -4.23
N GLN A 44 -2.98 -13.39 -3.80
CA GLN A 44 -4.22 -12.71 -3.41
C GLN A 44 -4.00 -11.74 -2.24
N ASN A 45 -3.31 -12.19 -1.20
CA ASN A 45 -3.01 -11.36 -0.03
C ASN A 45 -2.12 -10.17 -0.41
N ALA A 46 -1.11 -10.38 -1.25
CA ALA A 46 -0.26 -9.30 -1.75
C ALA A 46 -1.04 -8.27 -2.57
N TYR A 47 -1.97 -8.71 -3.41
CA TYR A 47 -2.85 -7.81 -4.18
C TYR A 47 -3.73 -6.94 -3.26
N ILE A 48 -4.39 -7.56 -2.30
CA ILE A 48 -5.21 -6.86 -1.29
C ILE A 48 -4.34 -5.93 -0.45
N GLY A 49 -3.17 -6.41 0.00
CA GLY A 49 -2.23 -5.65 0.81
C GLY A 49 -1.71 -4.39 0.11
N ARG A 50 -1.38 -4.46 -1.18
CA ARG A 50 -0.99 -3.27 -1.96
C ARG A 50 -2.09 -2.21 -2.03
N LYS A 51 -3.35 -2.62 -2.14
CA LYS A 51 -4.51 -1.70 -2.11
C LYS A 51 -4.76 -1.15 -0.70
N ALA A 52 -4.68 -2.00 0.31
CA ALA A 52 -4.85 -1.61 1.71
C ALA A 52 -3.76 -0.62 2.15
N LYS A 53 -2.50 -0.82 1.75
CA LYS A 53 -1.38 0.08 2.03
C LYS A 53 -1.70 1.52 1.60
N LYS A 54 -2.20 1.73 0.38
CA LYS A 54 -2.57 3.07 -0.11
C LYS A 54 -3.66 3.72 0.72
N ARG A 55 -4.69 2.96 1.13
CA ARG A 55 -5.78 3.45 2.00
C ARG A 55 -5.28 3.81 3.40
N ASN A 56 -4.41 2.98 3.97
CA ASN A 56 -3.88 3.18 5.31
C ASN A 56 -2.98 4.42 5.38
N PHE A 57 -2.11 4.61 4.38
CA PHE A 57 -1.31 5.84 4.31
C PHE A 57 -2.17 7.08 4.16
N ARG A 58 -3.23 7.05 3.35
CA ARG A 58 -4.14 8.19 3.22
C ARG A 58 -4.85 8.50 4.54
N ARG A 59 -5.30 7.49 5.28
CA ARG A 59 -5.86 7.68 6.63
C ARG A 59 -4.84 8.31 7.58
N LEU A 60 -3.62 7.82 7.57
CA LEU A 60 -2.54 8.37 8.39
C LEU A 60 -2.29 9.85 8.09
N TRP A 61 -2.21 10.24 6.81
CA TRP A 61 -2.05 11.63 6.42
C TRP A 61 -3.21 12.51 6.90
N ASN A 62 -4.45 12.02 6.77
CA ASN A 62 -5.62 12.75 7.26
C ASN A 62 -5.56 12.99 8.78
N VAL A 63 -5.17 11.99 9.55
CA VAL A 63 -5.02 12.12 11.02
C VAL A 63 -3.93 13.15 11.35
N ARG A 64 -2.77 13.08 10.69
CA ARG A 64 -1.66 14.02 10.91
C ARG A 64 -2.04 15.47 10.59
N ILE A 65 -2.68 15.70 9.44
CA ILE A 65 -3.16 17.03 9.06
C ILE A 65 -4.20 17.52 10.05
N ASN A 66 -5.18 16.69 10.43
CA ASN A 66 -6.21 17.07 11.40
C ASN A 66 -5.62 17.48 12.75
N ASN A 67 -4.65 16.73 13.25
CA ASN A 67 -3.97 17.05 14.50
C ASN A 67 -3.17 18.37 14.40
N ALA A 68 -2.62 18.67 13.24
CA ALA A 68 -1.86 19.91 13.03
C ALA A 68 -2.76 21.15 12.85
N VAL A 69 -3.96 21.02 12.28
CA VAL A 69 -4.89 22.15 12.07
C VAL A 69 -5.76 22.46 13.29
N ARG A 70 -6.03 21.47 14.15
CA ARG A 70 -6.87 21.65 15.35
C ARG A 70 -6.37 22.76 16.30
N PRO A 71 -5.09 22.85 16.66
CA PRO A 71 -4.56 23.93 17.47
C PRO A 71 -4.72 25.32 16.81
N LEU A 72 -4.86 25.37 15.47
CA LEU A 72 -5.04 26.58 14.70
C LEU A 72 -6.53 26.96 14.53
N GLY A 73 -7.44 26.26 15.21
CA GLY A 73 -8.87 26.53 15.24
C GLY A 73 -9.65 26.04 14.04
N LEU A 74 -9.09 25.09 13.26
CA LEU A 74 -9.76 24.46 12.12
C LEU A 74 -9.92 22.96 12.35
N ASN A 75 -10.86 22.36 11.64
CA ASN A 75 -10.94 20.90 11.51
C ASN A 75 -10.48 20.47 10.10
N TYR A 76 -10.25 19.17 9.91
CA TYR A 76 -9.77 18.64 8.64
C TYR A 76 -10.67 18.98 7.45
N SER A 77 -12.00 18.88 7.61
CA SER A 77 -12.96 19.11 6.52
C SER A 77 -12.98 20.57 6.08
N THR A 78 -13.00 21.50 7.01
CA THR A 78 -12.94 22.94 6.72
C THR A 78 -11.62 23.32 6.07
N PHE A 79 -10.50 22.80 6.57
CA PHE A 79 -9.19 23.06 5.99
C PHE A 79 -9.08 22.55 4.53
N ILE A 80 -9.52 21.33 4.25
CA ILE A 80 -9.51 20.78 2.87
C ILE A 80 -10.44 21.59 1.95
N HIS A 81 -11.59 22.01 2.45
CA HIS A 81 -12.50 22.87 1.68
C HIS A 81 -11.84 24.23 1.35
N SER A 82 -11.20 24.86 2.33
CA SER A 82 -10.48 26.13 2.11
C SER A 82 -9.35 26.00 1.08
N LEU A 83 -8.55 24.90 1.15
CA LEU A 83 -7.53 24.60 0.14
C LEU A 83 -8.12 24.47 -1.26
N TYR A 84 -9.26 23.80 -1.38
CA TYR A 84 -9.95 23.64 -2.66
C TYR A 84 -10.45 24.98 -3.21
N THR A 85 -11.10 25.81 -2.38
CA THR A 85 -11.60 27.15 -2.73
C THR A 85 -10.47 28.08 -3.19
N LYS A 86 -9.33 28.02 -2.51
CA LYS A 86 -8.11 28.79 -2.86
C LYS A 86 -7.29 28.16 -3.99
N ARG A 87 -7.77 27.06 -4.61
CA ARG A 87 -7.10 26.31 -5.68
C ARG A 87 -5.67 25.87 -5.36
N VAL A 88 -5.39 25.55 -4.10
CA VAL A 88 -4.09 25.02 -3.67
C VAL A 88 -4.00 23.54 -4.02
N THR A 89 -3.06 23.16 -4.89
CA THR A 89 -2.91 21.81 -5.45
C THR A 89 -2.03 20.86 -4.62
N LEU A 90 -1.66 21.24 -3.38
CA LEU A 90 -0.84 20.40 -2.51
C LEU A 90 -1.58 19.12 -2.12
N ASN A 91 -0.92 17.97 -2.33
CA ASN A 91 -1.51 16.69 -1.96
C ASN A 91 -1.36 16.39 -0.45
N ARG A 92 -2.18 15.46 0.06
CA ARG A 92 -2.22 15.09 1.49
C ARG A 92 -0.89 14.59 2.02
N LYS A 93 -0.08 13.91 1.20
CA LYS A 93 1.24 13.42 1.59
C LYS A 93 2.18 14.60 1.88
N VAL A 94 2.23 15.57 0.97
CA VAL A 94 3.08 16.77 1.13
C VAL A 94 2.62 17.57 2.34
N LEU A 95 1.32 17.86 2.48
CA LEU A 95 0.78 18.57 3.63
C LEU A 95 1.11 17.87 4.96
N SER A 96 0.95 16.55 5.01
CA SER A 96 1.30 15.76 6.18
C SER A 96 2.80 15.80 6.52
N ASN A 97 3.66 15.82 5.51
CA ASN A 97 5.10 15.93 5.72
C ASN A 97 5.49 17.33 6.20
N ILE A 98 4.96 18.39 5.59
CA ILE A 98 5.21 19.78 6.02
C ILE A 98 4.73 19.96 7.47
N ALA A 99 3.58 19.43 7.83
CA ALA A 99 3.05 19.51 9.19
C ALA A 99 3.97 18.91 10.26
N ILE A 100 4.77 17.88 9.89
CA ILE A 100 5.71 17.23 10.82
C ILE A 100 7.08 17.90 10.77
N SER A 101 7.64 18.11 9.57
CA SER A 101 9.02 18.55 9.40
C SER A 101 9.17 20.06 9.55
N HIS A 102 8.13 20.84 9.19
CA HIS A 102 8.16 22.29 9.14
C HIS A 102 6.84 22.90 9.67
N PRO A 103 6.56 22.79 11.01
CA PRO A 103 5.29 23.25 11.57
C PRO A 103 5.03 24.76 11.35
N ALA A 104 6.08 25.58 11.37
CA ALA A 104 5.96 27.02 11.09
C ALA A 104 5.43 27.30 9.67
N VAL A 105 6.00 26.62 8.67
CA VAL A 105 5.55 26.74 7.27
C VAL A 105 4.12 26.23 7.13
N PHE A 106 3.77 25.13 7.81
CA PHE A 106 2.39 24.62 7.81
C PHE A 106 1.40 25.64 8.38
N ALA A 107 1.78 26.33 9.48
CA ALA A 107 0.94 27.39 10.06
C ALA A 107 0.72 28.57 9.09
N GLU A 108 1.72 28.94 8.31
CA GLU A 108 1.56 29.95 7.24
C GLU A 108 0.61 29.51 6.15
N VAL A 109 0.71 28.22 5.71
CA VAL A 109 -0.25 27.65 4.75
C VAL A 109 -1.67 27.71 5.31
N VAL A 110 -1.86 27.37 6.58
CA VAL A 110 -3.17 27.44 7.24
C VAL A 110 -3.69 28.89 7.31
N LYS A 111 -2.84 29.86 7.64
CA LYS A 111 -3.22 31.30 7.63
C LYS A 111 -3.62 31.79 6.25
N PHE A 112 -2.90 31.36 5.22
CA PHE A 112 -3.21 31.74 3.83
C PHE A 112 -4.57 31.24 3.36
N VAL A 113 -4.98 30.05 3.82
CA VAL A 113 -6.26 29.44 3.37
C VAL A 113 -7.43 29.75 4.29
N LYS A 114 -7.20 30.23 5.50
CA LYS A 114 -8.23 30.67 6.45
C LYS A 114 -8.88 31.97 5.99
#